data_4ccb2ec64aaba6790e727a8aec13ee3c
#
_entry.id   4ccb2ec64aaba6790e727a8aec13ee3c
#
_cell.length_a   1.000
_cell.length_b   1.000
_cell.length_c   1.000
_cell.angle_alpha   90.00
_cell.angle_beta   90.00
_cell.angle_gamma   90.00
#
_symmetry.space_group_name_H-M   'P 1'
#
loop_
_entity.id
_entity.type
_entity.pdbx_description
1 polymer ?
#
loop_
_entity_poly.entity_id
_entity_poly.type
_entity_poly.pdbx_seq_one_letter_code
_entity_poly.pdbx_strand_id
1 'polypeptide(L)'
;MYKITANNPNTKIISQQTYKFSLIYSVFQKINITFAYRFCAEVHIFINLKHYKQQMREKIDCFLPCNDVAEIADSIQTLSQSKTTQHINLLVSDTSDICACSDTDSISNCTVITIDGLTSTKTLLTIEEHTDAEYVLLSLKHTPVNLGLHALERLLRVATDSNAGMVYADSYIQKDGVQEKHPTIDYQTGSIRDDFDFGQLVLIRASLLHEYAAKQQLTDYKWAGFYDLRLYISRKAQIFHLNEYLYTQVETDSRKSGERQFDYVNPRNREVQIEMEQAATKHLDKIGATVDTSKYTKPDYSEQDFTFEASVIIPVFNRAKTIADAVSSALAQKTTFKYNVIVVDNHSTDGTSAILEAAAAEDKRLVHIVPERTDLGIGGCWNVAIDDARCGRFAVQLDSDDLYSSSQTLQRIVDEFHKQGAAMIVGSYRMCNFQLETLPPGLIDHKEWTDQNGPNNALRINGLGAPRAFFTPILRQIQFPNTSYGEDYALGLAFSRKYRIGRIFDELYLCRRWDGNSDAALSIERQNANNLYK
;
A
#
# COMPACT_ATOMS: atom_id res chain seq x y z
N MET A 1 21.89 8.70 70.91
CA MET A 1 23.09 8.01 71.46
C MET A 1 23.02 6.57 71.04
N TYR A 2 23.57 6.21 69.91
CA TYR A 2 23.78 4.81 69.52
C TYR A 2 25.22 4.64 69.08
N LYS A 3 25.97 3.87 69.84
CA LYS A 3 27.32 3.42 69.51
C LYS A 3 27.26 2.46 68.32
N ILE A 4 27.85 2.84 67.18
CA ILE A 4 28.12 1.93 66.08
C ILE A 4 29.50 1.34 66.27
N THR A 5 29.53 0.05 66.54
CA THR A 5 30.74 -0.77 66.66
C THR A 5 31.38 -0.91 65.24
N ALA A 6 32.64 -0.54 65.17
CA ALA A 6 33.50 -0.68 64.01
C ALA A 6 33.86 -2.15 63.76
N ASN A 7 33.08 -2.89 62.94
CA ASN A 7 33.52 -4.11 62.25
C ASN A 7 32.56 -4.50 61.15
N ASN A 8 32.57 -3.75 60.06
CA ASN A 8 31.87 -4.13 58.83
C ASN A 8 32.87 -4.01 57.67
N PRO A 9 33.15 -5.10 56.92
CA PRO A 9 34.10 -5.09 55.81
C PRO A 9 33.77 -4.10 54.70
N ASN A 10 32.52 -3.66 54.61
CA ASN A 10 32.09 -2.63 53.63
C ASN A 10 32.57 -1.21 53.95
N THR A 11 32.97 -0.91 55.20
CA THR A 11 33.50 0.38 55.58
C THR A 11 34.96 0.57 55.10
N LYS A 12 35.70 -0.52 54.91
CA LYS A 12 37.05 -0.47 54.33
C LYS A 12 37.05 -0.20 52.81
N ILE A 13 36.03 -0.66 52.10
CA ILE A 13 35.91 -0.43 50.66
C ILE A 13 35.51 1.02 50.38
N ILE A 14 34.60 1.58 51.18
CA ILE A 14 34.17 2.98 51.06
C ILE A 14 35.31 3.94 51.37
N SER A 15 36.16 3.63 52.36
CA SER A 15 37.34 4.47 52.70
C SER A 15 38.42 4.41 51.60
N GLN A 16 38.60 3.27 50.94
CA GLN A 16 39.55 3.17 49.81
C GLN A 16 39.05 3.85 48.54
N GLN A 17 37.75 3.85 48.28
CA GLN A 17 37.19 4.59 47.16
C GLN A 17 37.23 6.11 47.40
N THR A 18 36.93 6.57 48.59
CA THR A 18 37.00 8.00 48.94
C THR A 18 38.46 8.51 48.89
N TYR A 19 39.44 7.66 49.27
CA TYR A 19 40.84 8.04 49.15
C TYR A 19 41.32 8.09 47.68
N LYS A 20 40.86 7.19 46.83
CA LYS A 20 41.11 7.25 45.38
C LYS A 20 40.49 8.47 44.72
N PHE A 21 39.24 8.83 45.09
CA PHE A 21 38.60 10.04 44.60
C PHE A 21 39.31 11.32 45.07
N SER A 22 39.78 11.37 46.31
CA SER A 22 40.54 12.50 46.82
C SER A 22 41.92 12.65 46.15
N LEU A 23 42.55 11.53 45.80
CA LEU A 23 43.83 11.53 45.07
C LEU A 23 43.62 11.97 43.59
N ILE A 24 42.57 11.52 42.96
CA ILE A 24 42.21 11.95 41.61
C ILE A 24 41.84 13.42 41.59
N TYR A 25 41.08 13.90 42.58
CA TYR A 25 40.73 15.32 42.71
C TYR A 25 41.96 16.21 42.96
N SER A 26 42.95 15.75 43.76
CA SER A 26 44.20 16.46 44.01
C SER A 26 45.14 16.47 42.79
N VAL A 27 45.09 15.45 41.95
CA VAL A 27 45.80 15.39 40.67
C VAL A 27 45.16 16.33 39.64
N PHE A 28 43.84 16.41 39.63
CA PHE A 28 43.11 17.38 38.77
C PHE A 28 43.33 18.84 39.20
N GLN A 29 43.48 19.12 40.49
CA GLN A 29 43.81 20.50 40.94
C GLN A 29 45.23 20.92 40.60
N LYS A 30 46.16 19.96 40.35
CA LYS A 30 47.54 20.26 39.93
C LYS A 30 47.72 20.34 38.42
N ILE A 31 46.70 19.98 37.62
CA ILE A 31 46.68 20.22 36.18
C ILE A 31 46.34 21.69 35.99
N ASN A 32 47.33 22.45 35.55
CA ASN A 32 47.26 23.86 35.26
C ASN A 32 45.94 24.17 34.54
N ILE A 33 45.09 25.03 35.12
CA ILE A 33 43.79 25.42 34.60
C ILE A 33 43.86 25.80 33.11
N THR A 34 45.00 26.36 32.68
CA THR A 34 45.32 26.68 31.30
C THR A 34 45.32 25.46 30.37
N PHE A 35 45.72 24.25 30.86
CA PHE A 35 45.74 23.02 30.07
C PHE A 35 44.31 22.44 29.93
N ALA A 36 43.53 22.50 31.00
CA ALA A 36 42.11 22.07 30.95
C ALA A 36 41.29 22.97 30.04
N TYR A 37 41.52 24.29 30.09
CA TYR A 37 40.86 25.25 29.15
C TYR A 37 41.31 25.00 27.70
N ARG A 38 42.61 24.74 27.45
CA ARG A 38 43.09 24.42 26.11
C ARG A 38 42.52 23.10 25.59
N PHE A 39 42.46 22.07 26.42
CA PHE A 39 41.87 20.77 26.05
C PHE A 39 40.37 20.87 25.79
N CYS A 40 39.61 21.58 26.64
CA CYS A 40 38.20 21.85 26.39
C CYS A 40 37.99 22.70 25.15
N ALA A 41 38.85 23.68 24.88
CA ALA A 41 38.77 24.48 23.65
C ALA A 41 39.12 23.65 22.41
N GLU A 42 40.14 22.80 22.47
CA GLU A 42 40.49 21.91 21.35
C GLU A 42 39.43 20.84 21.10
N VAL A 43 38.82 20.27 22.14
CA VAL A 43 37.68 19.34 22.03
C VAL A 43 36.44 20.07 21.48
N HIS A 44 36.19 21.28 21.94
CA HIS A 44 35.07 22.10 21.42
C HIS A 44 35.27 22.51 19.95
N ILE A 45 36.52 22.88 19.60
CA ILE A 45 36.91 23.15 18.21
C ILE A 45 36.82 21.88 17.36
N PHE A 46 37.24 20.72 17.88
CA PHE A 46 37.18 19.45 17.17
C PHE A 46 35.72 18.97 16.97
N ILE A 47 34.88 19.13 18.00
CA ILE A 47 33.44 18.86 17.90
C ILE A 47 32.79 19.82 16.91
N ASN A 48 33.10 21.13 16.98
CA ASN A 48 32.59 22.12 16.06
C ASN A 48 33.11 21.91 14.63
N LEU A 49 34.38 21.55 14.45
CA LEU A 49 34.93 21.20 13.13
C LEU A 49 34.34 19.90 12.57
N LYS A 50 34.07 18.92 13.42
CA LYS A 50 33.39 17.70 13.04
C LYS A 50 31.93 18.00 12.66
N HIS A 51 31.25 18.82 13.43
CA HIS A 51 29.89 19.30 13.14
C HIS A 51 29.85 20.19 11.91
N TYR A 52 30.81 21.08 11.75
CA TYR A 52 30.95 21.96 10.58
C TYR A 52 31.32 21.16 9.31
N LYS A 53 32.22 20.15 9.41
CA LYS A 53 32.50 19.22 8.32
C LYS A 53 31.30 18.31 8.00
N GLN A 54 30.50 17.99 8.98
CA GLN A 54 29.26 17.22 8.78
C GLN A 54 28.20 18.08 8.10
N GLN A 55 28.01 19.35 8.54
CA GLN A 55 27.11 20.31 7.88
C GLN A 55 27.53 20.69 6.44
N MET A 56 28.84 20.64 6.14
CA MET A 56 29.36 20.89 4.77
C MET A 56 29.20 19.67 3.85
N ARG A 57 28.88 18.47 4.37
CA ARG A 57 28.70 17.25 3.58
C ARG A 57 27.25 16.89 3.30
N GLU A 58 26.32 17.37 4.12
CA GLU A 58 24.90 17.02 4.00
C GLU A 58 24.23 17.93 2.96
N LYS A 59 24.29 17.52 1.69
CA LYS A 59 23.71 18.22 0.55
C LYS A 59 22.68 17.37 -0.16
N ILE A 60 21.79 18.02 -0.88
CA ILE A 60 20.67 17.43 -1.59
C ILE A 60 20.71 17.88 -3.05
N ASP A 61 20.71 16.94 -3.98
CA ASP A 61 20.36 17.17 -5.37
C ASP A 61 18.86 16.96 -5.55
N CYS A 62 18.16 17.97 -6.03
CA CYS A 62 16.71 17.98 -6.17
C CYS A 62 16.33 17.65 -7.62
N PHE A 63 15.37 16.75 -7.80
CA PHE A 63 14.85 16.34 -9.10
C PHE A 63 13.34 16.56 -9.16
N LEU A 64 12.92 17.50 -10.00
CA LEU A 64 11.53 17.92 -10.13
C LEU A 64 11.04 17.63 -11.55
N PRO A 65 10.07 16.72 -11.72
CA PRO A 65 9.40 16.57 -13.00
C PRO A 65 8.53 17.80 -13.28
N CYS A 66 8.58 18.31 -14.49
CA CYS A 66 7.73 19.42 -14.90
C CYS A 66 7.32 19.30 -16.37
N ASN A 67 6.12 19.80 -16.67
CA ASN A 67 5.65 19.99 -18.04
C ASN A 67 5.82 21.46 -18.46
N ASP A 68 5.68 22.38 -17.51
CA ASP A 68 5.91 23.82 -17.69
C ASP A 68 6.70 24.35 -16.48
N VAL A 69 7.83 25.02 -16.76
CA VAL A 69 8.70 25.62 -15.72
C VAL A 69 7.97 26.72 -14.96
N ALA A 70 7.05 27.45 -15.60
CA ALA A 70 6.29 28.51 -14.96
C ALA A 70 5.41 27.98 -13.82
N GLU A 71 4.87 26.76 -13.96
CA GLU A 71 4.03 26.14 -12.93
C GLU A 71 4.81 25.79 -11.66
N ILE A 72 6.10 25.49 -11.75
CA ILE A 72 6.95 25.09 -10.63
C ILE A 72 7.95 26.17 -10.19
N ALA A 73 7.82 27.41 -10.70
CA ALA A 73 8.74 28.51 -10.41
C ALA A 73 8.90 28.78 -8.91
N ASP A 74 7.81 28.79 -8.15
CA ASP A 74 7.82 28.97 -6.70
C ASP A 74 8.54 27.81 -5.98
N SER A 75 8.39 26.59 -6.46
CA SER A 75 9.10 25.41 -5.94
C SER A 75 10.62 25.54 -6.18
N ILE A 76 11.03 25.96 -7.38
CA ILE A 76 12.43 26.21 -7.71
C ILE A 76 13.00 27.31 -6.84
N GLN A 77 12.28 28.42 -6.69
CA GLN A 77 12.72 29.55 -5.87
C GLN A 77 12.93 29.12 -4.42
N THR A 78 11.99 28.39 -3.84
CA THR A 78 12.08 27.91 -2.46
C THR A 78 13.27 26.95 -2.27
N LEU A 79 13.48 26.02 -3.19
CA LEU A 79 14.61 25.09 -3.17
C LEU A 79 15.95 25.82 -3.31
N SER A 80 16.05 26.83 -4.18
CA SER A 80 17.27 27.60 -4.40
C SER A 80 17.71 28.43 -3.18
N GLN A 81 16.76 28.80 -2.33
CA GLN A 81 17.03 29.55 -1.09
C GLN A 81 17.54 28.64 0.05
N SER A 82 17.35 27.33 -0.02
CA SER A 82 17.82 26.41 1.01
C SER A 82 19.33 26.20 0.92
N LYS A 83 20.01 26.30 2.05
CA LYS A 83 21.47 26.05 2.16
C LYS A 83 21.83 24.57 1.96
N THR A 84 20.87 23.67 2.06
CA THR A 84 21.08 22.22 1.87
C THR A 84 21.01 21.80 0.42
N THR A 85 20.34 22.57 -0.44
CA THR A 85 20.26 22.30 -1.87
C THR A 85 21.62 22.51 -2.53
N GLN A 86 22.06 21.53 -3.34
CA GLN A 86 23.27 21.62 -4.15
C GLN A 86 22.94 21.95 -5.60
N HIS A 87 22.11 21.11 -6.27
CA HIS A 87 21.62 21.33 -7.60
C HIS A 87 20.10 21.14 -7.67
N ILE A 88 19.46 21.77 -8.63
CA ILE A 88 18.06 21.58 -8.98
C ILE A 88 18.02 21.07 -10.42
N ASN A 89 17.49 19.88 -10.62
CA ASN A 89 17.37 19.23 -11.90
C ASN A 89 15.89 19.13 -12.30
N LEU A 90 15.54 19.71 -13.44
CA LEU A 90 14.18 19.67 -13.98
C LEU A 90 14.08 18.49 -14.95
N LEU A 91 13.20 17.55 -14.63
CA LEU A 91 12.97 16.36 -15.43
C LEU A 91 11.81 16.61 -16.41
N VAL A 92 12.08 16.53 -17.71
CA VAL A 92 11.11 16.85 -18.77
C VAL A 92 11.00 15.72 -19.77
N SER A 93 9.79 15.47 -20.27
CA SER A 93 9.56 14.42 -21.27
C SER A 93 9.90 14.86 -22.69
N ASP A 94 9.81 16.15 -22.99
CA ASP A 94 10.20 16.73 -24.29
C ASP A 94 10.81 18.12 -24.08
N THR A 95 11.92 18.39 -24.74
CA THR A 95 12.59 19.70 -24.69
C THR A 95 11.84 20.78 -25.48
N SER A 96 10.91 20.41 -26.36
CA SER A 96 10.10 21.37 -27.13
C SER A 96 9.15 22.17 -26.20
N ASP A 97 8.76 21.62 -25.07
CA ASP A 97 7.88 22.28 -24.11
C ASP A 97 8.57 23.38 -23.30
N ILE A 98 9.91 23.38 -23.28
CA ILE A 98 10.72 24.35 -22.50
C ILE A 98 11.14 25.59 -23.31
N CYS A 99 11.00 25.57 -24.62
CA CYS A 99 11.45 26.69 -25.50
C CYS A 99 10.83 28.07 -25.19
N ALA A 100 9.88 28.15 -24.27
CA ALA A 100 9.27 29.41 -23.85
C ALA A 100 9.94 30.06 -22.61
N CYS A 101 10.87 29.38 -21.93
CA CYS A 101 11.49 29.86 -20.69
C CYS A 101 12.94 30.28 -20.91
N SER A 102 13.14 31.50 -21.49
CA SER A 102 14.45 32.20 -21.55
C SER A 102 15.02 32.56 -20.16
N ASP A 103 14.29 32.26 -19.07
CA ASP A 103 14.66 32.70 -17.72
C ASP A 103 15.34 31.63 -16.86
N THR A 104 15.51 30.37 -17.36
CA THR A 104 16.22 29.31 -16.59
C THR A 104 17.72 29.61 -16.46
N ASP A 105 18.32 30.36 -17.43
CA ASP A 105 19.71 30.83 -17.35
C ASP A 105 19.96 31.83 -16.23
N SER A 106 18.89 32.40 -15.64
CA SER A 106 18.98 33.36 -14.53
C SER A 106 19.00 32.68 -13.15
N ILE A 107 18.63 31.40 -13.03
CA ILE A 107 18.66 30.66 -11.76
C ILE A 107 19.96 29.86 -11.71
N SER A 108 20.95 30.36 -10.97
CA SER A 108 22.19 29.63 -10.73
C SER A 108 21.89 28.25 -10.10
N ASN A 109 22.49 27.17 -10.61
CA ASN A 109 22.35 25.78 -10.19
C ASN A 109 21.08 25.05 -10.65
N CYS A 110 20.41 25.48 -11.72
CA CYS A 110 19.28 24.76 -12.32
C CYS A 110 19.69 24.10 -13.65
N THR A 111 19.42 22.81 -13.83
CA THR A 111 19.71 22.03 -15.04
C THR A 111 18.44 21.36 -15.55
N VAL A 112 18.27 21.34 -16.88
CA VAL A 112 17.16 20.64 -17.54
C VAL A 112 17.64 19.30 -18.06
N ILE A 113 16.92 18.23 -17.75
CA ILE A 113 17.27 16.85 -18.10
C ILE A 113 16.06 16.19 -18.78
N THR A 114 16.27 15.67 -20.00
CA THR A 114 15.22 14.92 -20.71
C THR A 114 15.12 13.49 -20.22
N ILE A 115 13.91 13.00 -19.97
CA ILE A 115 13.61 11.67 -19.47
C ILE A 115 12.55 10.95 -20.30
N ASP A 116 12.57 9.62 -20.33
CA ASP A 116 11.57 8.78 -21.03
C ASP A 116 10.26 8.57 -20.22
N GLY A 117 10.26 8.90 -18.94
CA GLY A 117 9.15 8.71 -18.01
C GLY A 117 9.65 8.68 -16.58
N LEU A 118 8.93 9.35 -15.68
CA LEU A 118 9.38 9.62 -14.31
C LEU A 118 9.78 8.36 -13.53
N THR A 119 9.07 7.25 -13.73
CA THR A 119 9.25 6.02 -12.96
C THR A 119 10.11 4.96 -13.66
N SER A 120 10.69 5.26 -14.82
CA SER A 120 11.49 4.30 -15.59
C SER A 120 12.85 4.04 -14.96
N THR A 121 13.41 2.87 -15.23
CA THR A 121 14.80 2.53 -14.84
C THR A 121 15.81 3.50 -15.49
N LYS A 122 15.60 3.88 -16.74
CA LYS A 122 16.46 4.83 -17.44
C LYS A 122 16.51 6.19 -16.74
N THR A 123 15.34 6.70 -16.31
CA THR A 123 15.28 7.96 -15.57
C THR A 123 16.04 7.86 -14.24
N LEU A 124 15.96 6.73 -13.54
CA LEU A 124 16.75 6.54 -12.31
C LEU A 124 18.25 6.51 -12.56
N LEU A 125 18.70 5.93 -13.67
CA LEU A 125 20.12 5.97 -14.08
C LEU A 125 20.54 7.39 -14.43
N THR A 126 19.71 8.14 -15.15
CA THR A 126 19.96 9.56 -15.44
C THR A 126 20.00 10.41 -14.16
N ILE A 127 19.12 10.16 -13.19
CA ILE A 127 19.18 10.81 -11.87
C ILE A 127 20.50 10.47 -11.17
N GLU A 128 20.92 9.22 -11.21
CA GLU A 128 22.18 8.78 -10.62
C GLU A 128 23.38 9.45 -11.25
N GLU A 129 23.44 9.55 -12.58
CA GLU A 129 24.52 10.24 -13.32
C GLU A 129 24.64 11.74 -12.98
N HIS A 130 23.54 12.38 -12.55
CA HIS A 130 23.49 13.80 -12.16
C HIS A 130 23.46 14.01 -10.65
N THR A 131 23.83 12.99 -9.88
CA THR A 131 23.82 13.03 -8.42
C THR A 131 25.24 13.10 -7.87
N ASP A 132 25.63 14.27 -7.35
CA ASP A 132 26.89 14.50 -6.67
C ASP A 132 26.70 14.65 -5.14
N ALA A 133 25.48 14.92 -4.69
CA ALA A 133 25.12 15.12 -3.29
C ALA A 133 24.98 13.79 -2.54
N GLU A 134 24.96 13.85 -1.22
CA GLU A 134 24.79 12.69 -0.34
C GLU A 134 23.34 12.15 -0.34
N TYR A 135 22.39 13.02 -0.70
CA TYR A 135 20.97 12.71 -0.79
C TYR A 135 20.34 13.25 -2.07
N VAL A 136 19.33 12.53 -2.54
CA VAL A 136 18.48 12.89 -3.68
C VAL A 136 17.09 13.20 -3.16
N LEU A 137 16.57 14.40 -3.42
CA LEU A 137 15.15 14.71 -3.26
C LEU A 137 14.45 14.49 -4.59
N LEU A 138 13.53 13.55 -4.65
CA LEU A 138 12.74 13.25 -5.85
C LEU A 138 11.28 13.63 -5.64
N SER A 139 10.73 14.44 -6.53
CA SER A 139 9.27 14.63 -6.64
C SER A 139 8.68 13.52 -7.51
N LEU A 140 7.65 12.84 -7.00
CA LEU A 140 6.97 11.73 -7.66
C LEU A 140 5.79 12.17 -8.55
N LYS A 141 5.52 13.48 -8.62
CA LYS A 141 4.42 14.07 -9.40
C LYS A 141 4.90 15.29 -10.19
N HIS A 142 4.25 15.56 -11.32
CA HIS A 142 4.52 16.75 -12.15
C HIS A 142 3.87 18.03 -11.62
N THR A 143 3.21 17.98 -10.48
CA THR A 143 2.52 19.15 -9.88
C THR A 143 3.46 19.97 -9.01
N PRO A 144 3.18 21.28 -8.84
CA PRO A 144 3.93 22.14 -7.93
C PRO A 144 3.97 21.61 -6.51
N VAL A 145 5.03 21.91 -5.79
CA VAL A 145 5.18 21.60 -4.38
C VAL A 145 5.65 22.85 -3.61
N ASN A 146 4.95 23.22 -2.58
CA ASN A 146 5.31 24.34 -1.73
C ASN A 146 5.90 23.81 -0.42
N LEU A 147 7.20 24.02 -0.22
CA LEU A 147 7.90 23.57 0.98
C LEU A 147 7.53 24.45 2.19
N GLY A 148 7.31 23.80 3.32
CA GLY A 148 7.21 24.47 4.61
C GLY A 148 8.56 25.01 5.10
N LEU A 149 8.52 25.86 6.13
CA LEU A 149 9.73 26.43 6.71
C LEU A 149 10.66 25.31 7.23
N HIS A 150 11.92 25.32 6.78
CA HIS A 150 12.94 24.34 7.14
C HIS A 150 12.59 22.88 6.80
N ALA A 151 11.73 22.64 5.82
CA ALA A 151 11.30 21.28 5.43
C ALA A 151 12.48 20.41 4.97
N LEU A 152 13.36 20.94 4.12
CA LEU A 152 14.53 20.21 3.62
C LEU A 152 15.53 19.88 4.72
N GLU A 153 15.84 20.87 5.56
CA GLU A 153 16.73 20.70 6.70
C GLU A 153 16.20 19.63 7.67
N ARG A 154 14.87 19.60 7.84
CA ARG A 154 14.20 18.63 8.71
C ARG A 154 14.26 17.22 8.13
N LEU A 155 13.93 17.04 6.84
CA LEU A 155 14.05 15.75 6.13
C LEU A 155 15.50 15.23 6.17
N LEU A 156 16.46 16.10 5.85
CA LEU A 156 17.87 15.77 5.82
C LEU A 156 18.37 15.34 7.20
N ARG A 157 18.00 16.10 8.24
CA ARG A 157 18.37 15.78 9.62
C ARG A 157 17.87 14.41 10.05
N VAL A 158 16.59 14.11 9.76
CA VAL A 158 16.01 12.79 10.07
C VAL A 158 16.69 11.68 9.29
N ALA A 159 16.95 11.88 7.99
CA ALA A 159 17.65 10.90 7.17
C ALA A 159 19.04 10.58 7.70
N THR A 160 19.78 11.60 8.11
CA THR A 160 21.14 11.46 8.68
C THR A 160 21.11 10.77 10.06
N ASP A 161 20.27 11.26 10.97
CA ASP A 161 20.22 10.77 12.35
C ASP A 161 19.71 9.32 12.43
N SER A 162 18.73 8.95 11.58
CA SER A 162 18.18 7.59 11.51
C SER A 162 18.98 6.63 10.63
N ASN A 163 19.92 7.14 9.82
CA ASN A 163 20.61 6.39 8.77
C ASN A 163 19.62 5.70 7.81
N ALA A 164 18.46 6.32 7.55
CA ALA A 164 17.44 5.78 6.67
C ALA A 164 17.92 5.72 5.22
N GLY A 165 17.41 4.77 4.45
CA GLY A 165 17.67 4.68 3.01
C GLY A 165 16.75 5.59 2.20
N MET A 166 15.54 5.82 2.71
CA MET A 166 14.56 6.74 2.15
C MET A 166 13.73 7.36 3.29
N VAL A 167 13.42 8.64 3.18
CA VAL A 167 12.55 9.36 4.10
C VAL A 167 11.41 10.02 3.32
N TYR A 168 10.19 9.96 3.84
CA TYR A 168 9.02 10.68 3.34
C TYR A 168 8.26 11.29 4.51
N ALA A 169 7.36 12.23 4.23
CA ALA A 169 6.66 12.99 5.25
C ALA A 169 5.19 13.22 4.89
N ASP A 170 4.41 13.56 5.90
CA ASP A 170 3.06 14.05 5.71
C ASP A 170 3.05 15.39 4.95
N SER A 171 1.93 15.66 4.31
CA SER A 171 1.75 16.88 3.52
C SER A 171 0.38 17.52 3.75
N TYR A 172 0.24 18.74 3.26
CA TYR A 172 -1.07 19.29 2.96
C TYR A 172 -1.39 19.08 1.48
N ILE A 173 -2.68 18.94 1.17
CA ILE A 173 -3.21 18.99 -0.19
C ILE A 173 -3.97 20.30 -0.35
N GLN A 174 -3.66 21.03 -1.41
CA GLN A 174 -4.42 22.21 -1.83
C GLN A 174 -5.33 21.81 -3.01
N LYS A 175 -6.63 21.93 -2.79
CA LYS A 175 -7.66 21.67 -3.77
C LYS A 175 -8.69 22.79 -3.76
N ASP A 176 -8.99 23.37 -4.93
CA ASP A 176 -10.00 24.43 -5.08
C ASP A 176 -9.81 25.62 -4.09
N GLY A 177 -8.55 25.94 -3.77
CA GLY A 177 -8.19 27.00 -2.82
C GLY A 177 -8.31 26.61 -1.34
N VAL A 178 -8.71 25.39 -1.02
CA VAL A 178 -8.79 24.85 0.34
C VAL A 178 -7.58 23.98 0.62
N GLN A 179 -6.95 24.16 1.77
CA GLN A 179 -5.85 23.35 2.25
C GLN A 179 -6.34 22.33 3.29
N GLU A 180 -6.09 21.04 3.00
CA GLU A 180 -6.45 19.93 3.86
C GLU A 180 -5.22 19.13 4.27
N LYS A 181 -5.28 18.49 5.44
CA LYS A 181 -4.22 17.58 5.90
C LYS A 181 -4.24 16.29 5.08
N HIS A 182 -3.06 15.85 4.65
CA HIS A 182 -2.84 14.56 4.02
C HIS A 182 -1.78 13.77 4.80
N PRO A 183 -2.17 13.15 5.92
CA PRO A 183 -1.28 12.24 6.63
C PRO A 183 -1.06 10.98 5.81
N THR A 184 0.18 10.48 5.80
CA THR A 184 0.54 9.17 5.27
C THR A 184 0.61 8.14 6.41
N ILE A 185 0.93 6.89 6.11
CA ILE A 185 1.11 5.84 7.13
C ILE A 185 2.58 5.41 7.20
N ASP A 186 2.96 4.83 8.33
CA ASP A 186 4.30 4.24 8.48
C ASP A 186 4.52 3.12 7.47
N TYR A 187 5.72 3.09 6.87
CA TYR A 187 6.09 2.00 5.98
C TYR A 187 6.20 0.70 6.76
N GLN A 188 5.36 -0.25 6.44
CA GLN A 188 5.36 -1.58 7.05
C GLN A 188 6.50 -2.39 6.46
N THR A 189 7.46 -2.77 7.29
CA THR A 189 8.62 -3.55 6.86
C THR A 189 8.18 -4.83 6.16
N GLY A 190 8.64 -5.01 4.92
CA GLY A 190 8.27 -6.13 4.07
C GLY A 190 7.05 -5.88 3.18
N SER A 191 6.38 -4.73 3.29
CA SER A 191 5.29 -4.36 2.37
C SER A 191 5.80 -4.23 0.94
N ILE A 192 5.14 -4.95 0.03
CA ILE A 192 5.40 -4.89 -1.42
C ILE A 192 4.25 -4.27 -2.20
N ARG A 193 3.28 -3.65 -1.52
CA ARG A 193 2.18 -2.96 -2.19
C ARG A 193 2.71 -1.89 -3.13
N ASP A 194 2.27 -1.89 -4.38
CA ASP A 194 2.70 -0.92 -5.39
C ASP A 194 1.94 0.42 -5.30
N ASP A 195 0.79 0.44 -4.62
CA ASP A 195 -0.05 1.61 -4.37
C ASP A 195 0.25 2.32 -3.03
N PHE A 196 1.40 2.03 -2.39
CA PHE A 196 1.77 2.68 -1.13
C PHE A 196 2.00 4.19 -1.33
N ASP A 197 1.29 5.00 -0.56
CA ASP A 197 1.38 6.46 -0.63
C ASP A 197 2.57 6.99 0.18
N PHE A 198 3.60 7.45 -0.52
CA PHE A 198 4.77 8.15 0.04
C PHE A 198 4.61 9.69 0.01
N GLY A 199 3.44 10.20 -0.38
CA GLY A 199 3.27 11.61 -0.72
C GLY A 199 3.94 11.99 -2.04
N GLN A 200 4.23 13.27 -2.22
CA GLN A 200 4.87 13.76 -3.44
C GLN A 200 6.40 13.74 -3.36
N LEU A 201 6.97 14.00 -2.19
CA LEU A 201 8.42 14.13 -2.01
C LEU A 201 9.02 12.95 -1.26
N VAL A 202 10.09 12.38 -1.80
CA VAL A 202 10.92 11.37 -1.13
C VAL A 202 12.38 11.81 -1.12
N LEU A 203 13.04 11.66 0.02
CA LEU A 203 14.48 11.89 0.18
C LEU A 203 15.20 10.54 0.21
N ILE A 204 16.08 10.28 -0.76
CA ILE A 204 16.77 9.01 -0.96
C ILE A 204 18.26 9.21 -0.68
N ARG A 205 18.90 8.27 0.04
CA ARG A 205 20.35 8.26 0.22
C ARG A 205 21.03 7.89 -1.09
N ALA A 206 21.86 8.81 -1.62
CA ALA A 206 22.51 8.66 -2.91
C ALA A 206 23.37 7.38 -3.03
N SER A 207 24.05 6.96 -1.96
CA SER A 207 24.84 5.72 -1.98
C SER A 207 24.01 4.47 -2.33
N LEU A 208 22.73 4.42 -1.94
CA LEU A 208 21.85 3.31 -2.29
C LEU A 208 21.36 3.40 -3.75
N LEU A 209 21.23 4.60 -4.30
CA LEU A 209 20.94 4.79 -5.72
C LEU A 209 22.16 4.37 -6.56
N HIS A 210 23.38 4.76 -6.18
CA HIS A 210 24.62 4.32 -6.84
C HIS A 210 24.79 2.80 -6.77
N GLU A 211 24.57 2.18 -5.60
CA GLU A 211 24.57 0.71 -5.47
C GLU A 211 23.52 0.04 -6.36
N TYR A 212 22.35 0.65 -6.49
CA TYR A 212 21.28 0.14 -7.35
C TYR A 212 21.69 0.23 -8.83
N ALA A 213 22.21 1.36 -9.28
CA ALA A 213 22.65 1.59 -10.67
C ALA A 213 23.83 0.69 -11.08
N ALA A 214 24.76 0.42 -10.14
CA ALA A 214 25.95 -0.42 -10.39
C ALA A 214 25.65 -1.92 -10.57
N LYS A 215 24.40 -2.38 -10.46
CA LYS A 215 24.07 -3.79 -10.62
C LYS A 215 24.29 -4.27 -12.05
N GLN A 216 24.95 -5.42 -12.21
CA GLN A 216 25.26 -6.03 -13.52
C GLN A 216 24.03 -6.45 -14.34
N GLN A 217 22.87 -6.65 -13.71
CA GLN A 217 21.62 -7.12 -14.33
C GLN A 217 20.43 -6.28 -13.85
N LEU A 218 20.47 -5.00 -14.18
CA LEU A 218 19.33 -4.13 -13.96
C LEU A 218 18.28 -4.38 -15.04
N THR A 219 17.01 -4.53 -14.65
CA THR A 219 15.93 -4.66 -15.63
C THR A 219 15.54 -3.26 -16.11
N ASP A 220 15.44 -3.11 -17.42
CA ASP A 220 14.98 -1.87 -18.04
C ASP A 220 13.45 -1.80 -17.98
N TYR A 221 12.92 -1.35 -16.84
CA TYR A 221 11.50 -1.10 -16.65
C TYR A 221 11.12 0.28 -17.20
N LYS A 222 10.04 0.33 -17.95
CA LYS A 222 9.44 1.59 -18.38
C LYS A 222 8.62 2.25 -17.27
N TRP A 223 7.97 1.44 -16.45
CA TRP A 223 7.01 1.88 -15.42
C TRP A 223 7.42 1.52 -14.00
N ALA A 224 8.06 0.38 -13.79
CA ALA A 224 8.33 -0.17 -12.46
C ALA A 224 9.73 0.15 -11.91
N GLY A 225 10.50 1.04 -12.54
CA GLY A 225 11.87 1.36 -12.09
C GLY A 225 11.90 1.94 -10.67
N PHE A 226 11.09 2.95 -10.37
CA PHE A 226 11.02 3.50 -9.01
C PHE A 226 10.51 2.47 -7.99
N TYR A 227 9.56 1.63 -8.37
CA TYR A 227 9.07 0.55 -7.52
C TYR A 227 10.18 -0.47 -7.21
N ASP A 228 10.97 -0.89 -8.21
CA ASP A 228 12.12 -1.80 -8.01
C ASP A 228 13.21 -1.16 -7.13
N LEU A 229 13.51 0.14 -7.34
CA LEU A 229 14.43 0.90 -6.47
C LEU A 229 13.92 0.94 -5.01
N ARG A 230 12.65 1.25 -4.80
CA ARG A 230 12.04 1.27 -3.47
C ARG A 230 12.14 -0.10 -2.78
N LEU A 231 11.82 -1.18 -3.51
CA LEU A 231 11.98 -2.55 -3.01
C LEU A 231 13.45 -2.90 -2.74
N TYR A 232 14.38 -2.39 -3.54
CA TYR A 232 15.81 -2.54 -3.27
C TYR A 232 16.22 -1.85 -1.97
N ILE A 233 15.83 -0.60 -1.79
CA ILE A 233 16.13 0.17 -0.57
C ILE A 233 15.58 -0.55 0.66
N SER A 234 14.34 -1.06 0.61
CA SER A 234 13.70 -1.76 1.74
C SER A 234 14.46 -3.00 2.24
N ARG A 235 15.29 -3.62 1.37
CA ARG A 235 16.16 -4.75 1.76
C ARG A 235 17.48 -4.30 2.40
N LYS A 236 17.86 -3.05 2.22
CA LYS A 236 19.20 -2.54 2.60
C LYS A 236 19.15 -1.59 3.78
N ALA A 237 18.09 -0.81 3.90
CA ALA A 237 17.95 0.22 4.90
C ALA A 237 16.47 0.48 5.22
N GLN A 238 16.25 1.19 6.30
CA GLN A 238 14.90 1.60 6.70
C GLN A 238 14.33 2.63 5.71
N ILE A 239 13.04 2.49 5.39
CA ILE A 239 12.20 3.52 4.79
C ILE A 239 11.49 4.19 5.96
N PHE A 240 11.76 5.47 6.19
CA PHE A 240 11.35 6.20 7.39
C PHE A 240 10.23 7.20 7.08
N HIS A 241 9.13 7.11 7.80
CA HIS A 241 8.05 8.08 7.78
C HIS A 241 8.31 9.16 8.82
N LEU A 242 8.29 10.42 8.38
CA LEU A 242 8.32 11.57 9.26
C LEU A 242 6.91 12.12 9.40
N ASN A 243 6.28 11.84 10.53
CA ASN A 243 4.91 12.26 10.86
C ASN A 243 4.87 13.78 11.14
N GLU A 244 5.24 14.57 10.15
CA GLU A 244 5.24 16.03 10.17
C GLU A 244 4.79 16.55 8.80
N TYR A 245 3.93 17.58 8.79
CA TYR A 245 3.41 18.22 7.57
C TYR A 245 4.45 19.21 7.03
N LEU A 246 5.33 18.73 6.15
CA LEU A 246 6.50 19.48 5.71
C LEU A 246 6.29 20.28 4.41
N TYR A 247 5.26 19.98 3.64
CA TYR A 247 5.01 20.63 2.37
C TYR A 247 3.53 20.61 1.99
N THR A 248 3.17 21.41 1.01
CA THR A 248 1.84 21.41 0.39
C THR A 248 1.97 20.96 -1.06
N GLN A 249 1.19 19.95 -1.47
CA GLN A 249 1.03 19.52 -2.84
C GLN A 249 -0.28 20.02 -3.43
N VAL A 250 -0.31 20.26 -4.74
CA VAL A 250 -1.52 20.66 -5.46
C VAL A 250 -2.22 19.41 -5.99
N GLU A 251 -3.51 19.23 -5.65
CA GLU A 251 -4.32 18.13 -6.15
C GLU A 251 -4.93 18.50 -7.50
N THR A 252 -4.62 17.73 -8.52
CA THR A 252 -5.16 17.89 -9.88
C THR A 252 -6.19 16.82 -10.22
N ASP A 253 -6.25 15.71 -9.47
CA ASP A 253 -7.23 14.66 -9.67
C ASP A 253 -8.51 14.93 -8.87
N SER A 254 -9.54 15.42 -9.54
CA SER A 254 -10.83 15.75 -8.95
C SER A 254 -11.74 14.54 -8.71
N ARG A 255 -11.35 13.33 -9.13
CA ARG A 255 -12.15 12.11 -8.95
C ARG A 255 -12.32 11.75 -7.47
N LYS A 256 -13.45 11.12 -7.14
CA LYS A 256 -13.69 10.57 -5.79
C LYS A 256 -12.69 9.43 -5.49
N SER A 257 -12.40 9.20 -4.21
CA SER A 257 -11.51 8.10 -3.79
C SER A 257 -11.97 6.72 -4.30
N GLY A 258 -13.28 6.48 -4.33
CA GLY A 258 -13.86 5.26 -4.84
C GLY A 258 -13.71 5.04 -6.36
N GLU A 259 -13.36 6.09 -7.13
CA GLU A 259 -13.02 5.96 -8.55
C GLU A 259 -11.52 5.71 -8.73
N ARG A 260 -10.68 6.44 -7.99
CA ARG A 260 -9.21 6.33 -8.05
C ARG A 260 -8.70 4.97 -7.61
N GLN A 261 -9.38 4.34 -6.65
CA GLN A 261 -8.98 3.02 -6.13
C GLN A 261 -8.98 1.89 -7.18
N PHE A 262 -9.61 2.09 -8.35
CA PHE A 262 -9.62 1.11 -9.44
C PHE A 262 -8.53 1.33 -10.49
N ASP A 263 -7.67 2.33 -10.34
CA ASP A 263 -6.62 2.62 -11.31
C ASP A 263 -5.62 1.44 -11.45
N TYR A 264 -5.32 0.74 -10.36
CA TYR A 264 -4.41 -0.41 -10.35
C TYR A 264 -4.93 -1.63 -11.12
N VAL A 265 -6.25 -1.73 -11.33
CA VAL A 265 -6.88 -2.83 -12.10
C VAL A 265 -7.40 -2.38 -13.46
N ASN A 266 -7.18 -1.11 -13.81
CA ASN A 266 -7.62 -0.56 -15.09
C ASN A 266 -6.90 -1.28 -16.24
N PRO A 267 -7.62 -1.94 -17.19
CA PRO A 267 -7.00 -2.65 -18.32
C PRO A 267 -6.10 -1.77 -19.19
N ARG A 268 -6.27 -0.44 -19.18
CA ARG A 268 -5.38 0.51 -19.87
C ARG A 268 -3.98 0.52 -19.28
N ASN A 269 -3.85 0.19 -17.99
CA ASN A 269 -2.58 0.14 -17.26
C ASN A 269 -1.99 -1.28 -17.20
N ARG A 270 -2.40 -2.19 -18.08
CA ARG A 270 -1.97 -3.60 -18.05
C ARG A 270 -0.46 -3.77 -18.14
N GLU A 271 0.21 -3.01 -19.01
CA GLU A 271 1.67 -3.05 -19.13
C GLU A 271 2.36 -2.63 -17.83
N VAL A 272 1.83 -1.60 -17.17
CA VAL A 272 2.30 -1.16 -15.84
C VAL A 272 2.15 -2.31 -14.83
N GLN A 273 0.99 -2.96 -14.80
CA GLN A 273 0.72 -4.08 -13.88
C GLN A 273 1.67 -5.26 -14.11
N ILE A 274 2.00 -5.58 -15.36
CA ILE A 274 2.93 -6.65 -15.72
C ILE A 274 4.34 -6.33 -15.19
N GLU A 275 4.83 -5.10 -15.40
CA GLU A 275 6.16 -4.72 -14.90
C GLU A 275 6.23 -4.68 -13.37
N MET A 276 5.20 -4.13 -12.70
CA MET A 276 5.11 -4.09 -11.24
C MET A 276 5.15 -5.52 -10.66
N GLU A 277 4.44 -6.47 -11.27
CA GLU A 277 4.47 -7.86 -10.87
C GLU A 277 5.87 -8.48 -11.05
N GLN A 278 6.52 -8.23 -12.17
CA GLN A 278 7.88 -8.72 -12.41
C GLN A 278 8.88 -8.20 -11.36
N ALA A 279 8.78 -6.93 -11.00
CA ALA A 279 9.61 -6.31 -9.96
C ALA A 279 9.32 -6.92 -8.58
N ALA A 280 8.03 -7.12 -8.25
CA ALA A 280 7.61 -7.78 -7.02
C ALA A 280 8.13 -9.23 -6.94
N THR A 281 7.96 -10.02 -7.99
CA THR A 281 8.43 -11.42 -8.04
C THR A 281 9.95 -11.50 -7.87
N LYS A 282 10.73 -10.63 -8.54
CA LYS A 282 12.18 -10.55 -8.33
C LYS A 282 12.57 -10.19 -6.90
N HIS A 283 11.84 -9.26 -6.29
CA HIS A 283 12.06 -8.91 -4.90
C HIS A 283 11.80 -10.10 -3.97
N LEU A 284 10.66 -10.77 -4.13
CA LEU A 284 10.29 -11.94 -3.34
C LEU A 284 11.32 -13.07 -3.48
N ASP A 285 11.84 -13.30 -4.70
CA ASP A 285 12.93 -14.24 -4.95
C ASP A 285 14.19 -13.88 -4.14
N LYS A 286 14.59 -12.60 -4.13
CA LYS A 286 15.76 -12.12 -3.40
C LYS A 286 15.65 -12.26 -1.88
N ILE A 287 14.44 -12.22 -1.33
CA ILE A 287 14.20 -12.40 0.12
C ILE A 287 13.75 -13.83 0.48
N GLY A 288 13.67 -14.74 -0.51
CA GLY A 288 13.26 -16.14 -0.29
C GLY A 288 11.78 -16.29 0.07
N ALA A 289 10.91 -15.38 -0.38
CA ALA A 289 9.50 -15.32 -0.06
C ALA A 289 8.56 -15.64 -1.25
N THR A 290 9.10 -16.08 -2.39
CA THR A 290 8.29 -16.57 -3.52
C THR A 290 7.48 -17.80 -3.13
N VAL A 291 6.23 -17.86 -3.59
CA VAL A 291 5.38 -19.02 -3.38
C VAL A 291 5.79 -20.13 -4.35
N ASP A 292 6.12 -21.30 -3.81
CA ASP A 292 6.43 -22.48 -4.59
C ASP A 292 5.15 -23.23 -5.00
N THR A 293 4.66 -22.93 -6.20
CA THR A 293 3.42 -23.51 -6.73
C THR A 293 3.49 -25.03 -6.97
N SER A 294 4.70 -25.62 -7.02
CA SER A 294 4.87 -27.07 -7.13
C SER A 294 4.40 -27.82 -5.89
N LYS A 295 4.30 -27.11 -4.77
CA LYS A 295 3.83 -27.63 -3.46
C LYS A 295 2.34 -27.39 -3.21
N TYR A 296 1.61 -26.89 -4.19
CA TYR A 296 0.19 -26.66 -4.03
C TYR A 296 -0.59 -27.96 -3.78
N THR A 297 -1.45 -27.93 -2.78
CA THR A 297 -2.40 -29.00 -2.52
C THR A 297 -3.57 -28.87 -3.49
N LYS A 298 -3.84 -29.94 -4.23
CA LYS A 298 -5.03 -30.03 -5.08
C LYS A 298 -6.24 -30.38 -4.22
N PRO A 299 -7.35 -29.63 -4.29
CA PRO A 299 -8.57 -29.97 -3.56
C PRO A 299 -9.15 -31.32 -4.03
N ASP A 300 -9.63 -32.12 -3.09
CA ASP A 300 -10.45 -33.30 -3.38
C ASP A 300 -11.92 -32.93 -3.25
N TYR A 301 -12.58 -32.71 -4.36
CA TYR A 301 -14.00 -32.33 -4.35
C TYR A 301 -14.95 -33.47 -3.97
N SER A 302 -14.44 -34.71 -3.85
CA SER A 302 -15.23 -35.88 -3.42
C SER A 302 -15.12 -36.18 -1.93
N GLU A 303 -14.31 -35.43 -1.17
CA GLU A 303 -14.01 -35.71 0.25
C GLU A 303 -15.25 -35.69 1.15
N GLN A 304 -16.27 -34.90 0.80
CA GLN A 304 -17.50 -34.76 1.59
C GLN A 304 -18.73 -34.74 0.69
N ASP A 305 -19.83 -35.26 1.21
CA ASP A 305 -21.15 -35.14 0.57
C ASP A 305 -21.81 -33.82 0.92
N PHE A 306 -22.39 -33.18 -0.09
CA PHE A 306 -23.12 -31.92 0.02
C PHE A 306 -24.52 -32.06 -0.59
N THR A 307 -25.54 -31.50 0.08
CA THR A 307 -26.90 -31.46 -0.44
C THR A 307 -27.00 -30.55 -1.67
N PHE A 308 -26.20 -29.46 -1.67
CA PHE A 308 -26.10 -28.51 -2.75
C PHE A 308 -24.67 -28.48 -3.29
N GLU A 309 -24.53 -28.42 -4.61
CA GLU A 309 -23.20 -28.27 -5.22
C GLU A 309 -22.64 -26.86 -5.02
N ALA A 310 -23.49 -25.84 -5.03
CA ALA A 310 -23.07 -24.47 -4.79
C ALA A 310 -24.06 -23.72 -3.88
N SER A 311 -23.53 -22.77 -3.12
CA SER A 311 -24.30 -21.74 -2.42
C SER A 311 -23.86 -20.36 -2.87
N VAL A 312 -24.81 -19.50 -3.25
CA VAL A 312 -24.55 -18.08 -3.40
C VAL A 312 -24.64 -17.43 -2.02
N ILE A 313 -23.59 -16.76 -1.59
CA ILE A 313 -23.51 -16.12 -0.27
C ILE A 313 -23.66 -14.61 -0.43
N ILE A 314 -24.61 -14.02 0.31
CA ILE A 314 -24.93 -12.59 0.29
C ILE A 314 -24.93 -12.05 1.70
N PRO A 315 -23.81 -11.48 2.21
CA PRO A 315 -23.87 -10.66 3.43
C PRO A 315 -24.64 -9.36 3.15
N VAL A 316 -25.51 -8.96 4.08
CA VAL A 316 -26.30 -7.73 3.90
C VAL A 316 -26.48 -6.98 5.21
N PHE A 317 -26.44 -5.64 5.10
CA PHE A 317 -26.80 -4.70 6.16
C PHE A 317 -27.38 -3.45 5.53
N ASN A 318 -28.68 -3.16 5.79
CA ASN A 318 -29.39 -1.97 5.33
C ASN A 318 -29.28 -1.75 3.79
N ARG A 319 -29.88 -2.67 3.03
CA ARG A 319 -29.90 -2.65 1.55
C ARG A 319 -31.30 -2.85 0.96
N ALA A 320 -32.34 -2.29 1.58
CA ALA A 320 -33.72 -2.44 1.10
C ALA A 320 -33.91 -2.02 -0.37
N LYS A 321 -33.09 -1.10 -0.88
CA LYS A 321 -33.16 -0.63 -2.29
C LYS A 321 -32.60 -1.61 -3.31
N THR A 322 -31.72 -2.53 -2.91
CA THR A 322 -30.91 -3.32 -3.84
C THR A 322 -31.01 -4.82 -3.63
N ILE A 323 -31.31 -5.26 -2.42
CA ILE A 323 -31.28 -6.68 -2.05
C ILE A 323 -32.23 -7.55 -2.88
N ALA A 324 -33.41 -7.03 -3.27
CA ALA A 324 -34.35 -7.78 -4.10
C ALA A 324 -33.75 -8.11 -5.48
N ASP A 325 -33.01 -7.18 -6.08
CA ASP A 325 -32.35 -7.38 -7.37
C ASP A 325 -31.23 -8.43 -7.25
N ALA A 326 -30.40 -8.33 -6.23
CA ALA A 326 -29.30 -9.28 -5.97
C ALA A 326 -29.84 -10.70 -5.77
N VAL A 327 -30.84 -10.87 -4.90
CA VAL A 327 -31.51 -12.16 -4.66
C VAL A 327 -32.14 -12.72 -5.93
N SER A 328 -32.86 -11.89 -6.69
CA SER A 328 -33.47 -12.30 -7.96
C SER A 328 -32.41 -12.75 -8.97
N SER A 329 -31.29 -12.04 -9.07
CA SER A 329 -30.15 -12.41 -9.93
C SER A 329 -29.55 -13.76 -9.55
N ALA A 330 -29.44 -14.05 -8.24
CA ALA A 330 -28.95 -15.31 -7.72
C ALA A 330 -29.94 -16.47 -7.97
N LEU A 331 -31.22 -16.26 -7.73
CA LEU A 331 -32.27 -17.27 -7.93
C LEU A 331 -32.55 -17.56 -9.41
N ALA A 332 -32.23 -16.64 -10.32
CA ALA A 332 -32.37 -16.79 -11.77
C ALA A 332 -31.28 -17.66 -12.42
N GLN A 333 -30.31 -18.16 -11.65
CA GLN A 333 -29.24 -18.99 -12.20
C GLN A 333 -29.76 -20.35 -12.70
N LYS A 334 -29.27 -20.76 -13.85
CA LYS A 334 -29.59 -22.03 -14.52
C LYS A 334 -28.40 -22.97 -14.42
N THR A 335 -28.54 -24.07 -13.68
CA THR A 335 -27.48 -25.03 -13.41
C THR A 335 -27.95 -26.46 -13.64
N THR A 336 -27.01 -27.36 -13.92
CA THR A 336 -27.23 -28.80 -14.00
C THR A 336 -27.22 -29.49 -12.63
N PHE A 337 -26.89 -28.75 -11.60
CA PHE A 337 -26.77 -29.21 -10.20
C PHE A 337 -27.73 -28.42 -9.30
N LYS A 338 -27.92 -28.93 -8.06
CA LYS A 338 -28.69 -28.23 -7.04
C LYS A 338 -27.86 -27.14 -6.40
N TYR A 339 -28.45 -25.96 -6.22
CA TYR A 339 -27.86 -24.84 -5.51
C TYR A 339 -28.88 -24.15 -4.61
N ASN A 340 -28.40 -23.35 -3.67
CA ASN A 340 -29.19 -22.46 -2.83
C ASN A 340 -28.55 -21.08 -2.74
N VAL A 341 -29.28 -20.14 -2.14
CA VAL A 341 -28.81 -18.78 -1.85
C VAL A 341 -28.91 -18.57 -0.35
N ILE A 342 -27.81 -18.23 0.31
CA ILE A 342 -27.74 -17.97 1.74
C ILE A 342 -27.48 -16.47 1.93
N VAL A 343 -28.48 -15.78 2.49
CA VAL A 343 -28.38 -14.36 2.83
C VAL A 343 -28.20 -14.25 4.34
N VAL A 344 -27.11 -13.61 4.77
CA VAL A 344 -26.87 -13.30 6.17
C VAL A 344 -27.17 -11.83 6.40
N ASP A 345 -28.32 -11.58 7.02
CA ASP A 345 -28.80 -10.24 7.34
C ASP A 345 -28.27 -9.81 8.71
N ASN A 346 -27.30 -8.93 8.68
CA ASN A 346 -26.60 -8.47 9.89
C ASN A 346 -27.40 -7.40 10.66
N HIS A 347 -28.63 -7.75 11.06
CA HIS A 347 -29.54 -6.90 11.84
C HIS A 347 -29.99 -5.63 11.10
N SER A 348 -30.43 -5.74 9.84
CA SER A 348 -30.94 -4.61 9.07
C SER A 348 -32.18 -3.98 9.72
N THR A 349 -32.29 -2.64 9.59
CA THR A 349 -33.37 -1.83 10.20
C THR A 349 -34.16 -1.00 9.18
N ASP A 350 -33.82 -1.09 7.89
CA ASP A 350 -34.38 -0.28 6.80
C ASP A 350 -35.49 -0.97 5.98
N GLY A 351 -35.94 -2.16 6.41
CA GLY A 351 -36.90 -2.99 5.68
C GLY A 351 -36.26 -4.13 4.88
N THR A 352 -34.96 -4.26 4.83
CA THR A 352 -34.23 -5.36 4.17
C THR A 352 -34.72 -6.72 4.63
N SER A 353 -34.86 -6.93 5.96
CA SER A 353 -35.31 -8.21 6.55
C SER A 353 -36.69 -8.63 6.05
N ALA A 354 -37.64 -7.69 5.98
CA ALA A 354 -38.99 -7.99 5.50
C ALA A 354 -39.01 -8.42 4.02
N ILE A 355 -38.17 -7.81 3.18
CA ILE A 355 -37.99 -8.21 1.77
C ILE A 355 -37.45 -9.62 1.68
N LEU A 356 -36.46 -9.96 2.50
CA LEU A 356 -35.85 -11.30 2.52
C LEU A 356 -36.79 -12.38 3.04
N GLU A 357 -37.58 -12.09 4.08
CA GLU A 357 -38.61 -13.01 4.62
C GLU A 357 -39.67 -13.33 3.55
N ALA A 358 -40.16 -12.30 2.83
CA ALA A 358 -41.10 -12.49 1.76
C ALA A 358 -40.53 -13.35 0.61
N ALA A 359 -39.31 -13.06 0.16
CA ALA A 359 -38.63 -13.82 -0.89
C ALA A 359 -38.36 -15.29 -0.46
N ALA A 360 -37.96 -15.55 0.79
CA ALA A 360 -37.73 -16.89 1.31
C ALA A 360 -39.04 -17.71 1.49
N ALA A 361 -40.17 -17.03 1.64
CA ALA A 361 -41.47 -17.69 1.64
C ALA A 361 -41.83 -18.19 0.24
N GLU A 362 -41.48 -17.45 -0.83
CA GLU A 362 -41.76 -17.77 -2.22
C GLU A 362 -40.83 -18.81 -2.83
N ASP A 363 -39.51 -18.71 -2.56
CA ASP A 363 -38.49 -19.64 -3.10
C ASP A 363 -37.70 -20.33 -1.97
N LYS A 364 -37.88 -21.64 -1.82
CA LYS A 364 -37.25 -22.45 -0.78
C LYS A 364 -35.73 -22.65 -0.95
N ARG A 365 -35.17 -22.21 -2.08
CA ARG A 365 -33.72 -22.15 -2.25
C ARG A 365 -33.11 -20.97 -1.49
N LEU A 366 -33.88 -19.94 -1.15
CA LEU A 366 -33.42 -18.82 -0.37
C LEU A 366 -33.43 -19.16 1.13
N VAL A 367 -32.27 -19.07 1.73
CA VAL A 367 -32.06 -19.22 3.18
C VAL A 367 -31.76 -17.83 3.75
N HIS A 368 -32.67 -17.29 4.54
CA HIS A 368 -32.48 -16.04 5.25
C HIS A 368 -32.01 -16.34 6.68
N ILE A 369 -30.86 -15.81 7.09
CA ILE A 369 -30.26 -15.97 8.42
C ILE A 369 -30.05 -14.58 9.02
N VAL A 370 -30.60 -14.38 10.22
CA VAL A 370 -30.25 -13.27 11.09
C VAL A 370 -29.36 -13.86 12.20
N PRO A 371 -28.08 -13.51 12.29
CA PRO A 371 -27.16 -14.11 13.27
C PRO A 371 -27.53 -13.69 14.69
N GLU A 372 -27.22 -14.53 15.69
CA GLU A 372 -27.41 -14.17 17.11
C GLU A 372 -26.42 -13.08 17.56
N ARG A 373 -25.22 -13.08 16.98
CA ARG A 373 -24.15 -12.10 17.25
C ARG A 373 -24.44 -10.77 16.55
N THR A 374 -24.17 -9.67 17.23
CA THR A 374 -24.37 -8.30 16.74
C THR A 374 -23.06 -7.57 16.41
N ASP A 375 -21.92 -8.24 16.58
CA ASP A 375 -20.57 -7.72 16.37
C ASP A 375 -19.92 -8.25 15.09
N LEU A 376 -20.71 -8.74 14.16
CA LEU A 376 -20.18 -9.29 12.90
C LEU A 376 -19.84 -8.19 11.90
N GLY A 377 -18.65 -8.31 11.30
CA GLY A 377 -18.33 -7.66 10.04
C GLY A 377 -18.77 -8.52 8.85
N ILE A 378 -18.44 -8.09 7.63
CA ILE A 378 -18.73 -8.85 6.40
C ILE A 378 -18.11 -10.25 6.48
N GLY A 379 -16.84 -10.37 6.92
CA GLY A 379 -16.19 -11.66 7.08
C GLY A 379 -16.87 -12.58 8.12
N GLY A 380 -17.37 -12.00 9.22
CA GLY A 380 -18.17 -12.75 10.20
C GLY A 380 -19.47 -13.28 9.63
N CYS A 381 -20.16 -12.49 8.79
CA CYS A 381 -21.37 -12.95 8.09
C CYS A 381 -21.08 -14.08 7.10
N TRP A 382 -19.94 -14.01 6.40
CA TRP A 382 -19.45 -15.10 5.55
C TRP A 382 -19.26 -16.38 6.36
N ASN A 383 -18.64 -16.31 7.55
CA ASN A 383 -18.41 -17.48 8.39
C ASN A 383 -19.74 -18.11 8.85
N VAL A 384 -20.73 -17.29 9.22
CA VAL A 384 -22.07 -17.77 9.55
C VAL A 384 -22.68 -18.56 8.38
N ALA A 385 -22.55 -18.03 7.15
CA ALA A 385 -23.10 -18.69 5.95
C ALA A 385 -22.40 -20.01 5.63
N ILE A 386 -21.07 -20.04 5.68
CA ILE A 386 -20.30 -21.25 5.30
C ILE A 386 -20.36 -22.34 6.37
N ASP A 387 -20.55 -21.98 7.64
CA ASP A 387 -20.69 -22.94 8.73
C ASP A 387 -22.11 -23.53 8.83
N ASP A 388 -23.10 -22.91 8.15
CA ASP A 388 -24.44 -23.48 8.04
C ASP A 388 -24.39 -24.84 7.32
N ALA A 389 -25.11 -25.84 7.84
CA ALA A 389 -25.16 -27.18 7.28
C ALA A 389 -25.75 -27.24 5.85
N ARG A 390 -26.50 -26.20 5.46
CA ARG A 390 -27.09 -26.06 4.11
C ARG A 390 -26.12 -25.45 3.08
N CYS A 391 -24.92 -25.00 3.53
CA CYS A 391 -23.94 -24.44 2.59
C CYS A 391 -23.43 -25.54 1.65
N GLY A 392 -23.38 -25.24 0.35
CA GLY A 392 -22.96 -26.14 -0.70
C GLY A 392 -21.45 -26.36 -0.75
N ARG A 393 -21.04 -27.28 -1.64
CA ARG A 393 -19.62 -27.62 -1.90
C ARG A 393 -18.79 -26.42 -2.30
N PHE A 394 -19.36 -25.50 -3.08
CA PHE A 394 -18.75 -24.25 -3.48
C PHE A 394 -19.54 -23.06 -2.96
N ALA A 395 -18.88 -22.18 -2.23
CA ALA A 395 -19.43 -20.92 -1.75
C ALA A 395 -19.06 -19.79 -2.74
N VAL A 396 -20.05 -19.09 -3.29
CA VAL A 396 -19.89 -18.11 -4.38
C VAL A 396 -20.41 -16.75 -3.95
N GLN A 397 -19.58 -15.72 -4.10
CA GLN A 397 -19.91 -14.34 -3.73
C GLN A 397 -21.00 -13.75 -4.62
N LEU A 398 -21.92 -13.01 -3.97
CA LEU A 398 -22.69 -11.92 -4.56
C LEU A 398 -22.87 -10.83 -3.51
N ASP A 399 -22.49 -9.60 -3.84
CA ASP A 399 -22.71 -8.46 -2.94
C ASP A 399 -24.18 -8.01 -3.02
N SER A 400 -24.69 -7.45 -1.94
CA SER A 400 -26.11 -7.16 -1.76
C SER A 400 -26.66 -6.01 -2.65
N ASP A 401 -25.78 -5.35 -3.38
CA ASP A 401 -26.09 -4.26 -4.34
C ASP A 401 -25.65 -4.55 -5.78
N ASP A 402 -25.12 -5.75 -6.05
CA ASP A 402 -24.59 -6.18 -7.35
C ASP A 402 -25.43 -7.28 -8.01
N LEU A 403 -25.04 -7.68 -9.23
CA LEU A 403 -25.74 -8.70 -10.01
C LEU A 403 -24.77 -9.67 -10.70
N TYR A 404 -25.20 -10.91 -10.92
CA TYR A 404 -24.53 -11.75 -11.92
C TYR A 404 -24.85 -11.27 -13.33
N SER A 405 -23.88 -11.30 -14.23
CA SER A 405 -24.03 -10.79 -15.60
C SER A 405 -24.89 -11.69 -16.50
N SER A 406 -25.04 -12.97 -16.13
CA SER A 406 -25.85 -13.92 -16.88
C SER A 406 -26.46 -14.99 -15.99
N SER A 407 -27.50 -15.69 -16.52
CA SER A 407 -28.08 -16.85 -15.84
C SER A 407 -27.16 -18.09 -15.85
N GLN A 408 -26.00 -18.06 -16.49
CA GLN A 408 -25.04 -19.17 -16.55
C GLN A 408 -23.80 -18.93 -15.66
N THR A 409 -23.74 -17.83 -14.93
CA THR A 409 -22.56 -17.45 -14.15
C THR A 409 -22.21 -18.52 -13.13
N LEU A 410 -23.17 -19.03 -12.35
CA LEU A 410 -22.94 -20.02 -11.32
C LEU A 410 -22.47 -21.38 -11.92
N GLN A 411 -23.08 -21.80 -13.03
CA GLN A 411 -22.64 -23.02 -13.76
C GLN A 411 -21.18 -22.89 -14.20
N ARG A 412 -20.84 -21.77 -14.84
CA ARG A 412 -19.46 -21.54 -15.34
C ARG A 412 -18.43 -21.55 -14.21
N ILE A 413 -18.74 -20.94 -13.07
CA ILE A 413 -17.83 -20.92 -11.92
C ILE A 413 -17.55 -22.35 -11.42
N VAL A 414 -18.59 -23.18 -11.27
CA VAL A 414 -18.44 -24.58 -10.81
C VAL A 414 -17.67 -25.41 -11.84
N ASP A 415 -17.97 -25.27 -13.13
CA ASP A 415 -17.25 -25.97 -14.19
C ASP A 415 -15.74 -25.64 -14.17
N GLU A 416 -15.40 -24.36 -13.93
CA GLU A 416 -14.00 -23.93 -13.86
C GLU A 416 -13.27 -24.44 -12.61
N PHE A 417 -13.94 -24.68 -11.47
CA PHE A 417 -13.33 -25.39 -10.34
C PHE A 417 -12.82 -26.75 -10.77
N HIS A 418 -13.69 -27.55 -11.42
CA HIS A 418 -13.33 -28.90 -11.88
C HIS A 418 -12.23 -28.88 -12.96
N LYS A 419 -12.32 -27.95 -13.90
CA LYS A 419 -11.36 -27.81 -15.00
C LYS A 419 -9.97 -27.38 -14.51
N GLN A 420 -9.91 -26.40 -13.60
CA GLN A 420 -8.64 -25.82 -13.15
C GLN A 420 -8.06 -26.53 -11.91
N GLY A 421 -8.84 -27.34 -11.18
CA GLY A 421 -8.42 -28.00 -9.94
C GLY A 421 -8.05 -26.97 -8.86
N ALA A 422 -8.78 -25.87 -8.76
CA ALA A 422 -8.50 -24.73 -7.91
C ALA A 422 -9.26 -24.82 -6.59
N ALA A 423 -8.73 -24.24 -5.51
CA ALA A 423 -9.45 -24.10 -4.24
C ALA A 423 -10.25 -22.80 -4.16
N MET A 424 -9.88 -21.81 -4.97
CA MET A 424 -10.56 -20.53 -5.12
C MET A 424 -10.63 -20.18 -6.62
N ILE A 425 -11.73 -19.58 -7.05
CA ILE A 425 -11.89 -19.00 -8.39
C ILE A 425 -12.16 -17.50 -8.23
N VAL A 426 -11.53 -16.70 -9.08
CA VAL A 426 -11.81 -15.28 -9.21
C VAL A 426 -12.27 -14.99 -10.64
N GLY A 427 -13.44 -14.37 -10.77
CA GLY A 427 -14.00 -13.99 -12.04
C GLY A 427 -13.61 -12.58 -12.49
N SER A 428 -14.32 -12.09 -13.48
CA SER A 428 -14.21 -10.74 -14.03
C SER A 428 -15.53 -9.98 -13.89
N TYR A 429 -15.44 -8.67 -13.69
CA TYR A 429 -16.60 -7.84 -13.44
C TYR A 429 -16.59 -6.57 -14.29
N ARG A 430 -17.78 -6.09 -14.61
CA ARG A 430 -17.96 -4.82 -15.29
C ARG A 430 -18.51 -3.77 -14.35
N MET A 431 -17.83 -2.62 -14.31
CA MET A 431 -18.30 -1.44 -13.60
C MET A 431 -19.51 -0.85 -14.34
N CYS A 432 -20.61 -0.62 -13.65
CA CYS A 432 -21.83 -0.04 -14.24
C CYS A 432 -22.61 0.82 -13.22
N ASN A 433 -23.56 1.61 -13.72
CA ASN A 433 -24.58 2.27 -12.92
C ASN A 433 -25.81 1.37 -12.72
N PHE A 434 -26.87 1.88 -12.07
CA PHE A 434 -28.12 1.13 -11.86
C PHE A 434 -28.92 0.86 -13.15
N GLN A 435 -28.68 1.61 -14.22
CA GLN A 435 -29.23 1.37 -15.57
C GLN A 435 -28.41 0.34 -16.35
N LEU A 436 -27.37 -0.25 -15.69
CA LEU A 436 -26.42 -1.18 -16.27
C LEU A 436 -25.57 -0.61 -17.41
N GLU A 437 -25.50 0.72 -17.50
CA GLU A 437 -24.60 1.42 -18.41
C GLU A 437 -23.16 1.30 -17.87
N THR A 438 -22.23 1.00 -18.76
CA THR A 438 -20.82 0.81 -18.40
C THR A 438 -20.19 2.10 -17.92
N LEU A 439 -19.55 2.06 -16.76
CA LEU A 439 -18.74 3.12 -16.20
C LEU A 439 -17.24 2.81 -16.37
N PRO A 440 -16.36 3.81 -16.52
CA PRO A 440 -14.93 3.58 -16.49
C PRO A 440 -14.49 2.88 -15.19
N PRO A 441 -13.50 1.97 -15.25
CA PRO A 441 -12.73 1.55 -16.42
C PRO A 441 -13.40 0.47 -17.31
N GLY A 442 -14.65 0.09 -17.05
CA GLY A 442 -15.40 -0.90 -17.81
C GLY A 442 -15.20 -2.32 -17.27
N LEU A 443 -14.83 -3.26 -18.14
CA LEU A 443 -14.57 -4.64 -17.76
C LEU A 443 -13.20 -4.77 -17.12
N ILE A 444 -13.16 -5.29 -15.89
CA ILE A 444 -11.95 -5.63 -15.15
C ILE A 444 -11.78 -7.14 -15.21
N ASP A 445 -10.88 -7.60 -16.06
CA ASP A 445 -10.68 -9.02 -16.37
C ASP A 445 -9.39 -9.64 -15.81
N HIS A 446 -8.47 -8.83 -15.30
CA HIS A 446 -7.19 -9.27 -14.73
C HIS A 446 -6.37 -10.21 -15.64
N LYS A 447 -6.38 -10.01 -16.96
CA LYS A 447 -5.61 -10.84 -17.89
C LYS A 447 -4.10 -10.74 -17.73
N GLU A 448 -3.62 -9.71 -17.02
CA GLU A 448 -2.23 -9.61 -16.59
C GLU A 448 -1.84 -10.68 -15.57
N TRP A 449 -2.80 -11.28 -14.88
CA TRP A 449 -2.57 -12.30 -13.87
C TRP A 449 -2.48 -13.67 -14.52
N THR A 450 -1.28 -14.23 -14.62
CA THR A 450 -1.00 -15.54 -15.21
C THR A 450 -0.81 -16.62 -14.14
N ASP A 451 -0.76 -17.90 -14.56
CA ASP A 451 -0.48 -19.02 -13.66
C ASP A 451 0.91 -18.96 -13.03
N GLN A 452 1.89 -18.35 -13.72
CA GLN A 452 3.27 -18.26 -13.23
C GLN A 452 3.42 -17.21 -12.12
N ASN A 453 2.74 -16.10 -12.22
CA ASN A 453 2.90 -14.96 -11.32
C ASN A 453 1.67 -14.64 -10.44
N GLY A 454 0.58 -15.39 -10.59
CA GLY A 454 -0.65 -15.18 -9.84
C GLY A 454 -0.48 -15.15 -8.33
N PRO A 455 0.20 -16.12 -7.69
CA PRO A 455 0.40 -16.16 -6.25
C PRO A 455 1.17 -14.94 -5.71
N ASN A 456 2.20 -14.51 -6.42
CA ASN A 456 3.00 -13.35 -6.03
C ASN A 456 2.24 -12.03 -6.28
N ASN A 457 1.42 -12.00 -7.34
CA ASN A 457 0.59 -10.85 -7.65
C ASN A 457 -0.42 -10.55 -6.52
N ALA A 458 -0.96 -11.56 -5.86
CA ALA A 458 -1.83 -11.39 -4.71
C ALA A 458 -1.19 -10.60 -3.56
N LEU A 459 0.15 -10.65 -3.41
CA LEU A 459 0.89 -9.90 -2.38
C LEU A 459 1.09 -8.42 -2.74
N ARG A 460 0.96 -8.06 -3.99
CA ARG A 460 1.23 -6.72 -4.51
C ARG A 460 -0.02 -5.86 -4.63
N ILE A 461 -1.11 -6.46 -5.12
CA ILE A 461 -2.34 -5.75 -5.46
C ILE A 461 -3.21 -5.48 -4.24
N ASN A 462 -4.14 -4.53 -4.37
CA ASN A 462 -5.03 -4.13 -3.29
C ASN A 462 -6.32 -4.97 -3.18
N GLY A 463 -6.65 -5.77 -4.17
CA GLY A 463 -7.83 -6.64 -4.18
C GLY A 463 -7.78 -7.69 -5.28
N LEU A 464 -8.57 -8.75 -5.13
CA LEU A 464 -8.52 -9.93 -6.00
C LEU A 464 -9.55 -9.92 -7.14
N GLY A 465 -10.51 -8.98 -7.11
CA GLY A 465 -11.60 -8.90 -8.06
C GLY A 465 -12.88 -9.63 -7.60
N ALA A 466 -13.88 -9.69 -8.48
CA ALA A 466 -15.19 -10.29 -8.24
C ALA A 466 -15.71 -11.05 -9.50
N PRO A 467 -16.62 -12.04 -9.34
CA PRO A 467 -16.99 -12.68 -8.09
C PRO A 467 -15.87 -13.60 -7.59
N ARG A 468 -15.80 -13.80 -6.29
CA ARG A 468 -14.92 -14.79 -5.66
C ARG A 468 -15.73 -16.03 -5.32
N ALA A 469 -15.15 -17.19 -5.57
CA ALA A 469 -15.75 -18.46 -5.22
C ALA A 469 -14.74 -19.38 -4.56
N PHE A 470 -15.17 -20.20 -3.64
CA PHE A 470 -14.31 -20.98 -2.77
C PHE A 470 -14.79 -22.42 -2.64
N PHE A 471 -13.87 -23.38 -2.55
CA PHE A 471 -14.19 -24.73 -2.11
C PHE A 471 -14.46 -24.72 -0.60
N THR A 472 -15.70 -24.95 -0.21
CA THR A 472 -16.22 -24.78 1.16
C THR A 472 -15.43 -25.51 2.23
N PRO A 473 -14.98 -26.78 2.08
CA PRO A 473 -14.19 -27.45 3.11
C PRO A 473 -12.88 -26.73 3.46
N ILE A 474 -12.17 -26.21 2.46
CA ILE A 474 -10.95 -25.42 2.69
C ILE A 474 -11.30 -24.06 3.30
N LEU A 475 -12.36 -23.42 2.82
CA LEU A 475 -12.82 -22.15 3.34
C LEU A 475 -13.19 -22.23 4.82
N ARG A 476 -13.88 -23.31 5.25
CA ARG A 476 -14.20 -23.59 6.65
C ARG A 476 -12.97 -23.77 7.55
N GLN A 477 -11.88 -24.31 7.00
CA GLN A 477 -10.62 -24.46 7.74
C GLN A 477 -9.88 -23.13 7.93
N ILE A 478 -9.95 -22.24 6.95
CA ILE A 478 -9.23 -20.96 6.95
C ILE A 478 -10.04 -19.90 7.70
N GLN A 479 -11.33 -19.78 7.43
CA GLN A 479 -12.26 -18.77 7.92
C GLN A 479 -11.89 -17.34 7.48
N PHE A 480 -12.90 -16.50 7.35
CA PHE A 480 -12.69 -15.07 7.15
C PHE A 480 -12.32 -14.38 8.46
N PRO A 481 -11.43 -13.38 8.49
CA PRO A 481 -11.35 -12.49 9.65
C PRO A 481 -12.67 -11.73 9.83
N ASN A 482 -13.12 -11.58 11.08
CA ASN A 482 -14.36 -10.87 11.38
C ASN A 482 -14.17 -9.34 11.27
N THR A 483 -14.14 -8.86 10.04
CA THR A 483 -14.01 -7.43 9.72
C THR A 483 -14.85 -7.08 8.49
N SER A 484 -15.06 -5.79 8.24
CA SER A 484 -15.81 -5.29 7.08
C SER A 484 -14.90 -4.65 6.01
N TYR A 485 -13.59 -4.85 6.10
CA TYR A 485 -12.63 -4.40 5.09
C TYR A 485 -11.39 -5.28 5.12
N GLY A 486 -10.95 -5.73 3.94
CA GLY A 486 -9.75 -6.56 3.78
C GLY A 486 -9.92 -8.02 4.19
N GLU A 487 -11.12 -8.45 4.58
CA GLU A 487 -11.45 -9.84 4.91
C GLU A 487 -11.23 -10.79 3.73
N ASP A 488 -11.63 -10.34 2.55
CA ASP A 488 -11.47 -11.05 1.28
C ASP A 488 -10.01 -11.13 0.83
N TYR A 489 -9.26 -10.04 1.02
CA TYR A 489 -7.85 -9.98 0.69
C TYR A 489 -7.02 -10.91 1.61
N ALA A 490 -7.23 -10.83 2.92
CA ALA A 490 -6.58 -11.72 3.90
C ALA A 490 -6.83 -13.20 3.58
N LEU A 491 -8.08 -13.53 3.22
CA LEU A 491 -8.45 -14.87 2.80
C LEU A 491 -7.74 -15.30 1.52
N GLY A 492 -7.72 -14.43 0.50
CA GLY A 492 -7.02 -14.69 -0.76
C GLY A 492 -5.53 -14.94 -0.58
N LEU A 493 -4.86 -14.19 0.31
CA LEU A 493 -3.46 -14.44 0.70
C LEU A 493 -3.30 -15.82 1.35
N ALA A 494 -4.23 -16.22 2.22
CA ALA A 494 -4.19 -17.55 2.85
C ALA A 494 -4.34 -18.68 1.82
N PHE A 495 -5.24 -18.52 0.84
CA PHE A 495 -5.38 -19.46 -0.27
C PHE A 495 -4.14 -19.51 -1.14
N SER A 496 -3.61 -18.36 -1.56
CA SER A 496 -2.47 -18.26 -2.48
C SER A 496 -1.19 -18.95 -1.97
N ARG A 497 -1.08 -19.15 -0.66
CA ARG A 497 0.09 -19.81 -0.03
C ARG A 497 0.12 -21.33 -0.24
N LYS A 498 -1.03 -21.98 -0.39
CA LYS A 498 -1.15 -23.45 -0.37
C LYS A 498 -1.96 -24.03 -1.52
N TYR A 499 -2.77 -23.20 -2.19
CA TYR A 499 -3.75 -23.65 -3.15
C TYR A 499 -3.71 -22.79 -4.40
N ARG A 500 -4.09 -23.40 -5.52
CA ARG A 500 -4.28 -22.67 -6.77
C ARG A 500 -5.51 -21.76 -6.67
N ILE A 501 -5.32 -20.51 -7.08
CA ILE A 501 -6.40 -19.57 -7.39
C ILE A 501 -6.61 -19.59 -8.90
N GLY A 502 -7.76 -20.10 -9.33
CA GLY A 502 -8.16 -20.13 -10.74
C GLY A 502 -8.81 -18.82 -11.18
N ARG A 503 -8.90 -18.62 -12.49
CA ARG A 503 -9.40 -17.37 -13.09
C ARG A 503 -10.43 -17.63 -14.18
N ILE A 504 -11.42 -16.71 -14.27
CA ILE A 504 -12.36 -16.61 -15.38
C ILE A 504 -12.28 -15.19 -15.92
N PHE A 505 -11.79 -15.04 -17.15
CA PHE A 505 -11.54 -13.71 -17.75
C PHE A 505 -12.75 -13.10 -18.45
N ASP A 506 -13.81 -13.88 -18.66
CA ASP A 506 -15.07 -13.37 -19.20
C ASP A 506 -15.90 -12.69 -18.09
N GLU A 507 -16.73 -11.74 -18.49
CA GLU A 507 -17.64 -11.06 -17.57
C GLU A 507 -18.60 -12.05 -16.89
N LEU A 508 -18.60 -12.01 -15.55
CA LEU A 508 -19.48 -12.82 -14.71
C LEU A 508 -20.35 -11.96 -13.77
N TYR A 509 -19.99 -10.70 -13.59
CA TYR A 509 -20.46 -9.90 -12.48
C TYR A 509 -20.64 -8.45 -12.91
N LEU A 510 -21.70 -7.80 -12.44
CA LEU A 510 -22.02 -6.39 -12.67
C LEU A 510 -21.87 -5.65 -11.35
N CYS A 511 -20.76 -4.92 -11.21
CA CYS A 511 -20.47 -4.10 -10.04
C CYS A 511 -21.18 -2.76 -10.20
N ARG A 512 -22.27 -2.54 -9.45
CA ARG A 512 -23.09 -1.34 -9.53
C ARG A 512 -22.54 -0.24 -8.64
N ARG A 513 -22.12 0.88 -9.25
CA ARG A 513 -21.55 2.02 -8.53
C ARG A 513 -22.61 3.09 -8.24
N TRP A 514 -22.64 3.51 -6.97
CA TRP A 514 -23.56 4.54 -6.47
C TRP A 514 -23.02 5.14 -5.16
N ASP A 515 -23.61 6.25 -4.70
CA ASP A 515 -23.19 6.95 -3.48
C ASP A 515 -23.39 6.13 -2.20
N GLY A 516 -24.16 5.06 -2.23
CA GLY A 516 -24.35 4.14 -1.10
C GLY A 516 -23.34 3.01 -1.00
N ASN A 517 -22.38 2.88 -1.94
CA ASN A 517 -21.28 1.93 -1.79
C ASN A 517 -20.40 2.33 -0.59
N SER A 518 -19.97 1.34 0.18
CA SER A 518 -19.16 1.56 1.39
C SER A 518 -17.80 2.21 1.14
N ASP A 519 -17.34 2.18 -0.11
CA ASP A 519 -16.05 2.70 -0.59
C ASP A 519 -16.18 3.95 -1.50
N ALA A 520 -17.38 4.49 -1.70
CA ALA A 520 -17.62 5.57 -2.67
C ALA A 520 -16.87 6.86 -2.35
N ALA A 521 -16.79 7.22 -1.07
CA ALA A 521 -16.08 8.42 -0.59
C ALA A 521 -15.56 8.18 0.83
N LEU A 522 -14.28 7.83 0.95
CA LEU A 522 -13.62 7.63 2.23
C LEU A 522 -12.79 8.86 2.60
N SER A 523 -12.84 9.26 3.89
CA SER A 523 -11.88 10.23 4.41
C SER A 523 -10.47 9.67 4.39
N ILE A 524 -9.45 10.53 4.41
CA ILE A 524 -8.05 10.10 4.41
C ILE A 524 -7.71 9.25 5.64
N GLU A 525 -8.30 9.56 6.80
CA GLU A 525 -8.10 8.79 8.02
C GLU A 525 -8.65 7.37 7.87
N ARG A 526 -9.83 7.24 7.24
CA ARG A 526 -10.42 5.92 7.00
C ARG A 526 -9.63 5.13 5.95
N GLN A 527 -9.16 5.78 4.89
CA GLN A 527 -8.28 5.16 3.90
C GLN A 527 -6.99 4.67 4.56
N ASN A 528 -6.35 5.50 5.39
CA ASN A 528 -5.13 5.13 6.11
C ASN A 528 -5.35 3.99 7.11
N ALA A 529 -6.46 4.01 7.84
CA ALA A 529 -6.82 2.91 8.74
C ALA A 529 -7.01 1.59 7.98
N ASN A 530 -7.66 1.63 6.83
CA ASN A 530 -7.85 0.49 5.95
C ASN A 530 -6.51 -0.01 5.37
N ASN A 531 -5.65 0.91 4.91
CA ASN A 531 -4.34 0.59 4.36
C ASN A 531 -3.38 0.03 5.41
N LEU A 532 -3.47 0.51 6.65
CA LEU A 532 -2.68 0.00 7.77
C LEU A 532 -3.12 -1.43 8.18
N TYR A 533 -4.42 -1.72 8.08
CA TYR A 533 -4.96 -3.05 8.38
C TYR A 533 -4.56 -4.10 7.34
N LYS A 534 -4.61 -3.76 6.06
CA LYS A 534 -4.17 -4.64 4.96
C LYS A 534 -2.67 -4.88 4.97
#